data_ffc954471ee65df6389c38f92a109724
#
_entry.id   ffc954471ee65df6389c38f92a109724
#
_cell.length_a   1.000
_cell.length_b   1.000
_cell.length_c   1.000
_cell.angle_alpha   90.00
_cell.angle_beta   90.00
_cell.angle_gamma   90.00
#
_symmetry.space_group_name_H-M   'P 1'
#
loop_
_entity.id
_entity.type
_entity.pdbx_description
1 polymer ?
#
loop_
_entity_poly.entity_id
_entity_poly.type
_entity_poly.pdbx_seq_one_letter_code
_entity_poly.pdbx_strand_id
1 'polypeptide(L)'
;MSLLFDENLSPRLIRRLEAAYPQSEHVELVGLKGQSDLELWEYAARHGATLVSKDNDFRQLSFLRGHPPKVIWLSVGNAGTDAIAELLAAHRERVQAFLSDSEASLLVLDLPMQVSDRDDG
;
A
#
# COMPACT_ATOMS: atom_id res chain seq x y z
N MET A 1 -13.38 1.80 -3.29
CA MET A 1 -12.12 1.38 -3.92
C MET A 1 -11.40 0.39 -3.08
N SER A 2 -10.80 -0.60 -3.70
CA SER A 2 -10.13 -1.65 -2.96
C SER A 2 -8.64 -1.42 -2.91
N LEU A 3 -8.00 -1.91 -1.84
CA LEU A 3 -6.56 -1.98 -1.76
C LEU A 3 -6.12 -3.39 -2.10
N LEU A 4 -5.03 -3.54 -2.82
CA LEU A 4 -4.45 -4.83 -3.15
C LEU A 4 -3.06 -4.89 -2.53
N PHE A 5 -2.90 -5.70 -1.50
CA PHE A 5 -1.63 -5.83 -0.80
C PHE A 5 -0.70 -6.81 -1.51
N ASP A 6 0.53 -6.37 -1.71
CA ASP A 6 1.56 -7.16 -2.38
C ASP A 6 2.03 -8.32 -1.51
N GLU A 7 2.66 -9.31 -2.13
CA GLU A 7 3.08 -10.51 -1.39
C GLU A 7 4.19 -10.26 -0.38
N ASN A 8 4.91 -9.13 -0.45
CA ASN A 8 5.89 -8.80 0.58
C ASN A 8 5.25 -8.30 1.89
N LEU A 9 3.92 -8.21 1.91
CA LEU A 9 3.16 -7.87 3.11
C LEU A 9 2.39 -9.11 3.56
N SER A 10 2.11 -9.21 4.86
CA SER A 10 1.40 -10.36 5.39
C SER A 10 -0.07 -10.36 4.98
N PRO A 11 -0.61 -11.51 4.55
CA PRO A 11 -2.05 -11.62 4.27
C PRO A 11 -2.91 -11.35 5.50
N ARG A 12 -2.33 -11.43 6.70
CA ARG A 12 -3.07 -11.14 7.94
C ARG A 12 -3.49 -9.68 8.01
N LEU A 13 -2.91 -8.81 7.20
CA LEU A 13 -3.33 -7.41 7.13
C LEU A 13 -4.79 -7.28 6.72
N ILE A 14 -5.31 -8.21 5.93
CA ILE A 14 -6.70 -8.15 5.49
C ILE A 14 -7.63 -8.12 6.71
N ARG A 15 -7.41 -9.06 7.65
CA ARG A 15 -8.24 -9.14 8.85
C ARG A 15 -7.97 -7.96 9.79
N ARG A 16 -6.70 -7.59 9.96
CA ARG A 16 -6.32 -6.50 10.85
C ARG A 16 -6.90 -5.16 10.41
N LEU A 17 -7.12 -4.99 9.11
CA LEU A 17 -7.58 -3.72 8.55
C LEU A 17 -9.03 -3.76 8.06
N GLU A 18 -9.74 -4.81 8.39
CA GLU A 18 -11.11 -5.01 7.90
C GLU A 18 -12.03 -3.83 8.23
N ALA A 19 -11.91 -3.27 9.43
CA ALA A 19 -12.75 -2.15 9.83
C ALA A 19 -12.41 -0.87 9.07
N ALA A 20 -11.13 -0.63 8.85
CA ALA A 20 -10.69 0.61 8.20
C ALA A 20 -10.76 0.52 6.66
N TYR A 21 -10.48 -0.66 6.12
CA TYR A 21 -10.41 -0.88 4.68
C TYR A 21 -11.12 -2.20 4.34
N PRO A 22 -12.45 -2.22 4.38
CA PRO A 22 -13.21 -3.48 4.27
C PRO A 22 -13.10 -4.19 2.93
N GLN A 23 -12.68 -3.50 1.88
CA GLN A 23 -12.60 -4.13 0.56
C GLN A 23 -11.17 -4.44 0.14
N SER A 24 -10.28 -4.61 1.13
CA SER A 24 -8.89 -4.94 0.84
C SER A 24 -8.74 -6.38 0.39
N GLU A 25 -7.75 -6.61 -0.48
CA GLU A 25 -7.40 -7.94 -0.97
C GLU A 25 -5.90 -8.11 -0.88
N HIS A 26 -5.44 -9.37 -0.89
CA HIS A 26 -4.02 -9.70 -0.89
C HIS A 26 -3.74 -10.57 -2.10
N VAL A 27 -2.60 -10.35 -2.77
CA VAL A 27 -2.28 -11.07 -4.00
C VAL A 27 -2.30 -12.59 -3.82
N GLU A 28 -1.89 -13.10 -2.66
CA GLU A 28 -1.95 -14.53 -2.39
C GLU A 28 -3.36 -15.06 -2.36
N LEU A 29 -4.28 -14.28 -1.80
CA LEU A 29 -5.65 -14.71 -1.59
C LEU A 29 -6.50 -14.63 -2.87
N VAL A 30 -6.05 -13.85 -3.85
CA VAL A 30 -6.76 -13.76 -5.12
C VAL A 30 -6.05 -14.52 -6.24
N GLY A 31 -5.10 -15.39 -5.86
CA GLY A 31 -4.45 -16.27 -6.83
C GLY A 31 -3.35 -15.66 -7.66
N LEU A 32 -2.76 -14.57 -7.20
CA LEU A 32 -1.73 -13.86 -7.96
C LEU A 32 -0.33 -14.00 -7.39
N LYS A 33 -0.15 -14.91 -6.43
CA LYS A 33 1.16 -15.13 -5.86
C LYS A 33 2.14 -15.58 -6.94
N GLY A 34 3.32 -14.97 -6.95
CA GLY A 34 4.35 -15.34 -7.91
C GLY A 34 4.25 -14.63 -9.25
N GLN A 35 3.24 -13.79 -9.43
CA GLN A 35 3.13 -13.01 -10.66
C GLN A 35 4.17 -11.89 -10.67
N SER A 36 4.56 -11.45 -11.87
CA SER A 36 5.51 -10.35 -12.01
C SER A 36 4.87 -9.03 -11.56
N ASP A 37 5.72 -8.04 -11.27
CA ASP A 37 5.25 -6.72 -10.91
C ASP A 37 4.36 -6.12 -11.99
N LEU A 38 4.71 -6.33 -13.25
CA LEU A 38 3.93 -5.79 -14.35
C LEU A 38 2.55 -6.45 -14.44
N GLU A 39 2.48 -7.74 -14.18
CA GLU A 39 1.19 -8.45 -14.17
C GLU A 39 0.31 -7.98 -13.04
N LEU A 40 0.89 -7.75 -11.86
CA LEU A 40 0.13 -7.21 -10.73
C LEU A 40 -0.35 -5.79 -11.02
N TRP A 41 0.50 -5.00 -11.65
CA TRP A 41 0.17 -3.64 -12.05
C TRP A 41 -1.04 -3.63 -12.97
N GLU A 42 -1.02 -4.48 -13.99
CA GLU A 42 -2.11 -4.54 -14.95
C GLU A 42 -3.40 -5.06 -14.34
N TYR A 43 -3.29 -6.05 -13.46
CA TYR A 43 -4.45 -6.56 -12.73
C TYR A 43 -5.10 -5.44 -11.91
N ALA A 44 -4.29 -4.71 -11.16
CA ALA A 44 -4.82 -3.64 -10.32
C ALA A 44 -5.49 -2.56 -11.16
N ALA A 45 -4.88 -2.20 -12.29
CA ALA A 45 -5.45 -1.20 -13.18
C ALA A 45 -6.82 -1.63 -13.71
N ARG A 46 -6.93 -2.89 -14.13
CA ARG A 46 -8.18 -3.41 -14.69
C ARG A 46 -9.30 -3.51 -13.65
N HIS A 47 -8.96 -3.74 -12.40
CA HIS A 47 -9.94 -3.96 -11.35
C HIS A 47 -10.19 -2.73 -10.48
N GLY A 48 -9.57 -1.60 -10.82
CA GLY A 48 -9.76 -0.39 -10.03
C GLY A 48 -9.17 -0.50 -8.63
N ALA A 49 -8.17 -1.35 -8.45
CA ALA A 49 -7.52 -1.54 -7.16
C ALA A 49 -6.32 -0.63 -7.02
N THR A 50 -5.98 -0.27 -5.78
CA THR A 50 -4.77 0.49 -5.47
C THR A 50 -3.75 -0.47 -4.90
N LEU A 51 -2.55 -0.50 -5.48
CA LEU A 51 -1.48 -1.38 -5.01
C LEU A 51 -0.86 -0.81 -3.73
N VAL A 52 -0.64 -1.68 -2.75
CA VAL A 52 0.04 -1.32 -1.50
C VAL A 52 1.24 -2.25 -1.37
N SER A 53 2.44 -1.69 -1.31
CA SER A 53 3.66 -2.49 -1.32
C SER A 53 4.80 -1.79 -0.62
N LYS A 54 5.76 -2.56 -0.14
CA LYS A 54 7.04 -2.06 0.36
C LYS A 54 8.10 -2.04 -0.76
N ASP A 55 7.76 -2.59 -1.92
CA ASP A 55 8.71 -2.75 -3.01
C ASP A 55 8.86 -1.45 -3.79
N ASN A 56 10.09 -1.00 -3.93
CA ASN A 56 10.38 0.23 -4.65
C ASN A 56 10.04 0.14 -6.14
N ASP A 57 9.91 -1.06 -6.69
CA ASP A 57 9.59 -1.23 -8.11
C ASP A 57 8.22 -0.64 -8.45
N PHE A 58 7.23 -0.78 -7.58
CA PHE A 58 5.91 -0.19 -7.83
C PHE A 58 5.94 1.33 -7.73
N ARG A 59 6.78 1.86 -6.84
CA ARG A 59 6.98 3.30 -6.75
C ARG A 59 7.56 3.83 -8.06
N GLN A 60 8.55 3.12 -8.61
CA GLN A 60 9.15 3.51 -9.89
C GLN A 60 8.18 3.38 -11.05
N LEU A 61 7.37 2.33 -11.07
CA LEU A 61 6.36 2.18 -12.11
C LEU A 61 5.34 3.32 -12.05
N SER A 62 5.01 3.77 -10.86
CA SER A 62 4.09 4.89 -10.68
C SER A 62 4.66 6.16 -11.31
N PHE A 63 5.95 6.43 -11.12
CA PHE A 63 6.58 7.59 -11.75
C PHE A 63 6.60 7.49 -13.27
N LEU A 64 6.79 6.27 -13.79
CA LEU A 64 6.91 6.09 -15.22
C LEU A 64 5.55 6.06 -15.93
N ARG A 65 4.55 5.49 -15.30
CA ARG A 65 3.28 5.21 -15.96
C ARG A 65 2.10 6.01 -15.44
N GLY A 66 2.22 6.59 -14.25
CA GLY A 66 1.08 7.29 -13.64
C GLY A 66 0.02 6.31 -13.18
N HIS A 67 -1.22 6.70 -13.18
CA HIS A 67 -2.34 5.88 -12.76
C HIS A 67 -3.38 5.75 -13.88
N PRO A 68 -4.25 4.74 -13.85
CA PRO A 68 -4.34 3.65 -12.90
C PRO A 68 -3.24 2.61 -13.10
N PRO A 69 -2.89 1.86 -12.07
CA PRO A 69 -3.44 1.91 -10.72
C PRO A 69 -2.72 2.96 -9.90
N LYS A 70 -3.38 3.44 -8.86
CA LYS A 70 -2.71 4.24 -7.84
C LYS A 70 -1.84 3.31 -7.00
N VAL A 71 -0.79 3.87 -6.40
CA VAL A 71 0.16 3.09 -5.57
C VAL A 71 0.30 3.77 -4.22
N ILE A 72 0.22 2.98 -3.15
CA ILE A 72 0.61 3.39 -1.81
C ILE A 72 1.92 2.65 -1.51
N TRP A 73 3.00 3.40 -1.42
CA TRP A 73 4.30 2.82 -1.14
C TRP A 73 4.61 2.99 0.35
N LEU A 74 4.89 1.86 1.00
CA LEU A 74 5.19 1.85 2.43
C LEU A 74 6.70 1.89 2.64
N SER A 75 7.20 3.03 3.09
CA SER A 75 8.61 3.22 3.38
C SER A 75 8.82 2.92 4.86
N VAL A 76 8.78 1.64 5.18
CA VAL A 76 8.74 1.20 6.59
C VAL A 76 9.85 0.23 6.97
N GLY A 77 10.78 -0.05 6.06
CA GLY A 77 11.90 -0.94 6.32
C GLY A 77 11.41 -2.32 6.75
N ASN A 78 11.89 -2.79 7.88
CA ASN A 78 11.56 -4.12 8.39
C ASN A 78 10.42 -4.11 9.39
N ALA A 79 9.57 -3.11 9.35
CA ALA A 79 8.43 -3.04 10.27
C ALA A 79 7.55 -4.27 10.13
N GLY A 80 7.03 -4.76 11.25
CA GLY A 80 6.17 -5.92 11.27
C GLY A 80 4.74 -5.60 10.90
N THR A 81 3.94 -6.65 10.83
CA THR A 81 2.54 -6.55 10.43
C THR A 81 1.74 -5.60 11.31
N ASP A 82 1.95 -5.66 12.63
CA ASP A 82 1.21 -4.80 13.55
C ASP A 82 1.51 -3.32 13.33
N ALA A 83 2.78 -2.98 13.15
CA ALA A 83 3.18 -1.59 12.92
C ALA A 83 2.61 -1.07 11.60
N ILE A 84 2.61 -1.91 10.57
CA ILE A 84 2.07 -1.53 9.27
C ILE A 84 0.56 -1.35 9.36
N ALA A 85 -0.14 -2.24 10.08
CA ALA A 85 -1.58 -2.11 10.27
C ALA A 85 -1.92 -0.81 11.00
N GLU A 86 -1.16 -0.48 12.04
CA GLU A 86 -1.38 0.76 12.77
C GLU A 86 -1.13 1.98 11.90
N LEU A 87 -0.09 1.93 11.08
CA LEU A 87 0.23 3.03 10.19
C LEU A 87 -0.91 3.30 9.21
N LEU A 88 -1.41 2.24 8.59
CA LEU A 88 -2.50 2.38 7.62
C LEU A 88 -3.79 2.82 8.29
N ALA A 89 -4.09 2.30 9.46
CA ALA A 89 -5.29 2.70 10.19
C ALA A 89 -5.21 4.15 10.66
N ALA A 90 -4.03 4.57 11.12
CA ALA A 90 -3.85 5.94 11.60
C ALA A 90 -3.95 6.97 10.48
N HIS A 91 -3.60 6.57 9.26
CA HIS A 91 -3.63 7.48 8.10
C HIS A 91 -4.84 7.25 7.19
N ARG A 92 -5.91 6.69 7.75
CA ARG A 92 -7.09 6.35 6.96
C ARG A 92 -7.64 7.54 6.18
N GLU A 93 -7.74 8.70 6.82
CA GLU A 93 -8.25 9.89 6.14
C GLU A 93 -7.36 10.34 5.00
N ARG A 94 -6.05 10.25 5.22
CA ARG A 94 -5.09 10.62 4.18
C ARG A 94 -5.17 9.67 3.00
N VAL A 95 -5.34 8.38 3.28
CA VAL A 95 -5.51 7.36 2.24
C VAL A 95 -6.81 7.62 1.47
N GLN A 96 -7.90 7.90 2.18
CA GLN A 96 -9.18 8.17 1.52
C GLN A 96 -9.09 9.40 0.61
N ALA A 97 -8.43 10.45 1.08
CA ALA A 97 -8.24 11.65 0.26
C ALA A 97 -7.43 11.34 -1.00
N PHE A 98 -6.38 10.51 -0.85
CA PHE A 98 -5.57 10.08 -1.97
C PHE A 98 -6.38 9.28 -2.99
N LEU A 99 -7.20 8.35 -2.50
CA LEU A 99 -8.01 7.51 -3.39
C LEU A 99 -9.04 8.33 -4.16
N SER A 100 -9.50 9.43 -3.57
CA SER A 100 -10.50 10.29 -4.20
C SER A 100 -9.89 11.35 -5.12
N ASP A 101 -8.58 11.53 -5.07
CA ASP A 101 -7.90 12.56 -5.86
C ASP A 101 -7.64 12.03 -7.26
N SER A 102 -8.29 12.64 -8.27
CA SER A 102 -8.18 12.16 -9.63
C SER A 102 -6.80 12.39 -10.25
N GLU A 103 -5.98 13.23 -9.63
CA GLU A 103 -4.67 13.57 -10.18
C GLU A 103 -3.52 12.82 -9.50
N ALA A 104 -3.70 12.34 -8.28
CA ALA A 104 -2.62 11.73 -7.51
C ALA A 104 -2.39 10.29 -7.93
N SER A 105 -1.11 9.93 -8.15
CA SER A 105 -0.72 8.59 -8.57
C SER A 105 -0.04 7.80 -7.46
N LEU A 106 0.66 8.47 -6.55
CA LEU A 106 1.49 7.83 -5.55
C LEU A 106 1.30 8.48 -4.19
N LEU A 107 1.12 7.67 -3.17
CA LEU A 107 1.13 8.11 -1.79
C LEU A 107 2.24 7.35 -1.06
N VAL A 108 3.11 8.08 -0.36
CA VAL A 108 4.16 7.47 0.43
C VAL A 108 3.78 7.57 1.90
N LEU A 109 3.76 6.43 2.58
CA LEU A 109 3.56 6.38 4.02
C LEU A 109 4.82 5.83 4.65
N ASP A 110 5.35 6.55 5.63
CA ASP A 110 6.54 6.09 6.35
C ASP A 110 6.29 6.17 7.84
N LEU A 111 7.03 5.35 8.57
CA LEU A 111 6.94 5.37 10.01
C LEU A 111 7.76 6.53 10.53
N PRO A 112 7.32 7.17 11.63
CA PRO A 112 8.11 8.24 12.24
C PRO A 112 9.46 7.71 12.67
N MET A 113 10.48 8.56 12.55
CA MET A 113 11.81 8.21 13.00
C MET A 113 11.83 8.12 14.51
N GLN A 114 12.32 6.99 15.00
CA GLN A 114 12.42 6.81 16.43
C GLN A 114 13.37 7.78 17.07
N VAL A 115 14.41 8.06 16.37
CA VAL A 115 15.46 8.89 16.89
C VAL A 115 15.07 10.31 17.02
N SER A 116 14.20 10.66 16.26
CA SER A 116 13.80 12.03 16.29
C SER A 116 13.37 12.40 17.61
N ASP A 117 13.38 11.48 18.09
CA ASP A 117 13.17 11.75 19.35
C ASP A 117 14.31 12.38 19.95
N ARG A 118 14.53 12.34 19.16
CA ARG A 118 15.09 12.74 19.60
C ARG A 118 15.64 13.53 20.00
N ASP A 119 15.67 13.47 19.84
CA ASP A 119 16.07 14.01 20.26
C ASP A 119 16.28 14.74 20.66
N ASP A 120 16.13 14.73 20.64
CA ASP A 120 16.15 15.21 21.07
C ASP A 120 16.44 15.84 21.54
N GLY A 121 16.54 15.69 21.35
CA GLY A 121 16.67 15.99 21.88
C GLY A 121 16.77 16.40 22.46
#